data_cb2069c0d58ae46ffc629c3200ce41f9
#
_entry.id   cb2069c0d58ae46ffc629c3200ce41f9
#
_cell.length_a   1.000
_cell.length_b   1.000
_cell.length_c   1.000
_cell.angle_alpha   90.00
_cell.angle_beta   90.00
_cell.angle_gamma   90.00
#
_symmetry.space_group_name_H-M   'P 1'
#
loop_
_entity.id
_entity.type
_entity.pdbx_description
1 polymer ?
#
loop_
_entity_poly.entity_id
_entity_poly.type
_entity_poly.pdbx_seq_one_letter_code
_entity_poly.pdbx_strand_id
1 'polypeptide(L)'
;MMRYSAIHPTERLPEWLRRPVGNASALENVQGLVKQQRLHTICEEGRCPNRGECYAAGTATFLLGGPVCTRSCAFCQVEKGEAPVPFDPGEAERVAEAVQSLDLRYVVLTAVARDDLADHGAVLFTGTMAAIRARNPLIAIEVLTPDFWGGHREEGEGRAAQRQRLAAVLAAEPVCFNHNLETVERLQGEVRRGATYARSLALLAAARELAPSIPTKSGLMLGLGESEEEVVAALKDLRSVDCQRLTLGQYLRPSLAHIPVARYWTPEEFTRLGAIARELGFAQVRSGPLVRSSYHAGSEG
;
A
#
# COMPACT_ATOMS: atom_id res chain seq x y z
N MET A 1 17.55 -17.99 -18.38
CA MET A 1 17.46 -16.52 -18.50
C MET A 1 16.44 -16.20 -19.56
N MET A 2 15.15 -16.09 -19.18
CA MET A 2 14.10 -15.66 -20.12
C MET A 2 14.28 -14.16 -20.34
N ARG A 3 14.54 -13.76 -21.58
CA ARG A 3 14.54 -12.35 -21.98
C ARG A 3 13.08 -11.91 -22.04
N TYR A 4 12.65 -11.13 -21.05
CA TYR A 4 11.38 -10.43 -21.14
C TYR A 4 11.44 -9.50 -22.36
N SER A 5 10.55 -9.69 -23.29
CA SER A 5 10.27 -8.72 -24.34
C SER A 5 9.60 -7.52 -23.65
N ALA A 6 10.41 -6.56 -23.19
CA ALA A 6 9.91 -5.36 -22.57
C ALA A 6 9.02 -4.63 -23.57
N ILE A 7 7.82 -4.22 -23.13
CA ILE A 7 6.95 -3.33 -23.90
C ILE A 7 7.77 -2.08 -24.25
N HIS A 8 7.86 -1.76 -25.53
CA HIS A 8 8.67 -0.63 -26.01
C HIS A 8 8.12 0.69 -25.42
N PRO A 9 8.99 1.66 -25.05
CA PRO A 9 8.58 2.94 -24.45
C PRO A 9 7.61 3.77 -25.29
N THR A 10 7.41 3.40 -26.56
CA THR A 10 6.51 4.05 -27.54
C THR A 10 5.13 3.41 -27.64
N GLU A 11 4.90 2.28 -26.96
CA GLU A 11 3.56 1.66 -26.98
C GLU A 11 2.58 2.50 -26.14
N ARG A 12 1.49 2.90 -26.79
CA ARG A 12 0.39 3.61 -26.12
C ARG A 12 -0.25 2.69 -25.10
N LEU A 13 -0.56 3.23 -23.92
CA LEU A 13 -1.36 2.52 -22.92
C LEU A 13 -2.63 1.96 -23.57
N PRO A 14 -2.99 0.70 -23.28
CA PRO A 14 -4.27 0.13 -23.68
C PRO A 14 -5.46 1.03 -23.31
N GLU A 15 -6.54 0.94 -24.05
CA GLU A 15 -7.70 1.81 -23.85
C GLU A 15 -8.28 1.72 -22.45
N TRP A 16 -8.36 0.52 -21.88
CA TRP A 16 -8.88 0.29 -20.51
C TRP A 16 -8.02 0.86 -19.39
N LEU A 17 -6.80 1.29 -19.67
CA LEU A 17 -5.91 1.97 -18.71
C LEU A 17 -5.92 3.49 -18.88
N ARG A 18 -6.66 4.03 -19.85
CA ARG A 18 -6.78 5.47 -20.03
C ARG A 18 -7.94 5.99 -19.19
N ARG A 19 -7.67 7.04 -18.44
CA ARG A 19 -8.73 7.75 -17.70
C ARG A 19 -8.77 9.21 -18.12
N PRO A 20 -9.98 9.82 -18.21
CA PRO A 20 -10.09 11.26 -18.28
C PRO A 20 -9.50 11.88 -17.01
N VAL A 21 -8.95 13.07 -17.15
CA VAL A 21 -8.52 13.88 -16.00
C VAL A 21 -9.77 14.15 -15.15
N GLY A 22 -9.72 13.75 -13.87
CA GLY A 22 -10.87 13.90 -12.97
C GLY A 22 -11.23 15.36 -12.67
N ASN A 23 -12.20 15.57 -11.77
CA ASN A 23 -12.67 16.90 -11.37
C ASN A 23 -11.51 17.77 -10.84
N ALA A 24 -11.13 18.81 -11.60
CA ALA A 24 -9.99 19.67 -11.32
C ALA A 24 -10.12 20.39 -9.97
N SER A 25 -11.32 20.84 -9.58
CA SER A 25 -11.52 21.60 -8.34
C SER A 25 -11.32 20.76 -7.07
N ALA A 26 -11.81 19.51 -7.06
CA ALA A 26 -11.58 18.60 -5.94
C ALA A 26 -10.09 18.25 -5.79
N LEU A 27 -9.40 18.09 -6.93
CA LEU A 27 -7.97 17.85 -6.97
C LEU A 27 -7.18 19.03 -6.39
N GLU A 28 -7.49 20.26 -6.84
CA GLU A 28 -6.84 21.50 -6.41
C GLU A 28 -7.01 21.74 -4.91
N ASN A 29 -8.20 21.51 -4.35
CA ASN A 29 -8.47 21.70 -2.92
C ASN A 29 -7.60 20.79 -2.05
N VAL A 30 -7.55 19.48 -2.37
CA VAL A 30 -6.74 18.54 -1.59
C VAL A 30 -5.25 18.81 -1.78
N GLN A 31 -4.80 19.05 -3.00
CA GLN A 31 -3.40 19.38 -3.28
C GLN A 31 -2.97 20.68 -2.60
N GLY A 32 -3.81 21.68 -2.60
CA GLY A 32 -3.57 22.95 -1.91
C GLY A 32 -3.34 22.76 -0.41
N LEU A 33 -4.22 22.00 0.25
CA LEU A 33 -4.13 21.70 1.67
C LEU A 33 -2.87 20.87 2.00
N VAL A 34 -2.64 19.77 1.26
CA VAL A 34 -1.47 18.89 1.43
C VAL A 34 -0.17 19.69 1.32
N LYS A 35 -0.07 20.55 0.31
CA LYS A 35 1.10 21.41 0.10
C LYS A 35 1.26 22.47 1.20
N GLN A 36 0.18 23.13 1.58
CA GLN A 36 0.18 24.15 2.64
C GLN A 36 0.63 23.55 3.98
N GLN A 37 0.20 22.36 4.29
CA GLN A 37 0.50 21.63 5.52
C GLN A 37 1.83 20.86 5.44
N ARG A 38 2.57 20.92 4.33
CA ARG A 38 3.81 20.15 4.09
C ARG A 38 3.62 18.65 4.34
N LEU A 39 2.50 18.11 3.87
CA LEU A 39 2.17 16.70 3.95
C LEU A 39 2.48 15.99 2.62
N HIS A 40 2.55 14.67 2.69
CA HIS A 40 2.72 13.81 1.54
C HIS A 40 1.52 12.87 1.40
N THR A 41 1.11 12.59 0.16
CA THR A 41 0.13 11.53 -0.13
C THR A 41 0.73 10.57 -1.13
N ILE A 42 0.46 9.28 -0.95
CA ILE A 42 0.88 8.28 -1.95
C ILE A 42 0.15 8.47 -3.28
N CYS A 43 -0.98 9.19 -3.25
CA CYS A 43 -1.71 9.56 -4.45
C CYS A 43 -0.91 10.51 -5.35
N GLU A 44 -0.12 11.41 -4.77
CA GLU A 44 0.76 12.34 -5.50
C GLU A 44 2.13 11.73 -5.76
N GLU A 45 2.81 11.26 -4.70
CA GLU A 45 4.14 10.65 -4.79
C GLU A 45 4.15 9.42 -5.73
N GLY A 46 3.11 8.61 -5.69
CA GLY A 46 2.93 7.44 -6.55
C GLY A 46 2.32 7.76 -7.92
N ARG A 47 2.02 9.03 -8.23
CA ARG A 47 1.34 9.45 -9.48
C ARG A 47 0.09 8.62 -9.78
N CYS A 48 -0.74 8.39 -8.76
CA CYS A 48 -1.91 7.53 -8.86
C CYS A 48 -2.92 8.07 -9.90
N PRO A 49 -3.38 7.25 -10.87
CA PRO A 49 -4.35 7.68 -11.87
C PRO A 49 -5.74 7.95 -11.30
N ASN A 50 -6.04 7.44 -10.10
CA ASN A 50 -7.36 7.52 -9.46
C ASN A 50 -7.52 8.72 -8.51
N ARG A 51 -6.47 9.53 -8.31
CA ARG A 51 -6.47 10.58 -7.27
C ARG A 51 -7.64 11.56 -7.38
N GLY A 52 -8.01 11.99 -8.59
CA GLY A 52 -9.14 12.89 -8.79
C GLY A 52 -10.48 12.30 -8.36
N GLU A 53 -10.71 11.02 -8.62
CA GLU A 53 -11.90 10.28 -8.20
C GLU A 53 -11.91 10.05 -6.68
N CYS A 54 -10.80 9.60 -6.10
CA CYS A 54 -10.68 9.35 -4.67
C CYS A 54 -10.87 10.64 -3.85
N TYR A 55 -10.27 11.73 -4.28
CA TYR A 55 -10.40 13.02 -3.61
C TYR A 55 -11.84 13.55 -3.69
N ALA A 56 -12.50 13.41 -4.85
CA ALA A 56 -13.91 13.76 -4.98
C ALA A 56 -14.84 12.90 -4.11
N ALA A 57 -14.43 11.66 -3.81
CA ALA A 57 -15.15 10.76 -2.90
C ALA A 57 -14.80 10.95 -1.42
N GLY A 58 -14.02 11.97 -1.05
CA GLY A 58 -13.62 12.23 0.33
C GLY A 58 -12.66 11.17 0.90
N THR A 59 -11.83 10.56 0.04
CA THR A 59 -10.85 9.56 0.45
C THR A 59 -9.44 10.01 0.09
N ALA A 60 -8.51 9.99 1.06
CA ALA A 60 -7.11 10.26 0.84
C ALA A 60 -6.23 9.19 1.49
N THR A 61 -5.02 9.00 0.96
CA THR A 61 -4.00 8.11 1.53
C THR A 61 -2.78 8.95 1.86
N PHE A 62 -2.57 9.22 3.15
CA PHE A 62 -1.41 9.97 3.61
C PHE A 62 -0.17 9.09 3.66
N LEU A 63 0.96 9.65 3.23
CA LEU A 63 2.28 9.03 3.30
C LEU A 63 3.05 9.63 4.47
N LEU A 64 3.31 8.82 5.48
CA LEU A 64 3.97 9.22 6.73
C LEU A 64 5.48 9.01 6.67
N GLY A 65 6.21 9.74 7.48
CA GLY A 65 7.65 9.62 7.64
C GLY A 65 8.47 10.40 6.63
N GLY A 66 7.84 11.34 5.92
CA GLY A 66 8.46 12.20 4.93
C GLY A 66 8.57 11.58 3.53
N PRO A 67 9.28 12.24 2.59
CA PRO A 67 9.31 11.85 1.19
C PRO A 67 10.33 10.76 0.86
N VAL A 68 11.25 10.40 1.76
CA VAL A 68 12.40 9.52 1.48
C VAL A 68 12.25 8.17 2.19
N CYS A 69 12.32 7.09 1.40
CA CYS A 69 12.23 5.72 1.88
C CYS A 69 13.62 5.09 2.02
N THR A 70 13.86 4.33 3.10
CA THR A 70 15.11 3.59 3.31
C THR A 70 15.22 2.35 2.42
N ARG A 71 14.16 1.97 1.70
CA ARG A 71 14.14 0.80 0.81
C ARG A 71 14.02 1.20 -0.66
N SER A 72 14.45 0.27 -1.55
CA SER A 72 14.62 0.53 -2.98
C SER A 72 13.77 -0.39 -3.86
N CYS A 73 12.47 -0.51 -3.57
CA CYS A 73 11.56 -1.29 -4.41
C CYS A 73 11.59 -0.80 -5.86
N ALA A 74 11.74 -1.72 -6.83
CA ALA A 74 11.96 -1.38 -8.24
C ALA A 74 10.74 -0.75 -8.93
N PHE A 75 9.55 -0.92 -8.37
CA PHE A 75 8.30 -0.37 -8.88
C PHE A 75 7.93 1.00 -8.30
N CYS A 76 8.54 1.38 -7.17
CA CYS A 76 8.07 2.50 -6.34
C CYS A 76 8.67 3.84 -6.78
N GLN A 77 7.81 4.84 -6.98
CA GLN A 77 8.19 6.20 -7.38
C GLN A 77 8.68 7.06 -6.20
N VAL A 78 8.40 6.67 -4.95
CA VAL A 78 8.85 7.38 -3.75
C VAL A 78 10.37 7.51 -3.77
N GLU A 79 10.89 8.65 -3.36
CA GLU A 79 12.32 8.94 -3.30
C GLU A 79 13.03 7.95 -2.37
N LYS A 80 14.25 7.56 -2.74
CA LYS A 80 15.04 6.53 -2.05
C LYS A 80 16.30 7.15 -1.48
N GLY A 81 16.62 6.85 -0.22
CA GLY A 81 17.82 7.38 0.42
C GLY A 81 18.19 6.65 1.70
N GLU A 82 19.50 6.61 1.99
CA GLU A 82 20.02 5.97 3.21
C GLU A 82 19.90 6.86 4.46
N ALA A 83 19.80 8.17 4.27
CA ALA A 83 19.67 9.16 5.34
C ALA A 83 18.42 10.02 5.11
N PRO A 84 17.23 9.50 5.43
CA PRO A 84 16.01 10.30 5.32
C PRO A 84 16.05 11.49 6.28
N VAL A 85 15.23 12.51 5.98
CA VAL A 85 15.06 13.66 6.85
C VAL A 85 14.73 13.22 8.29
N PRO A 86 15.18 13.96 9.31
CA PRO A 86 14.82 13.67 10.69
C PRO A 86 13.31 13.49 10.87
N PHE A 87 12.94 12.64 11.82
CA PHE A 87 11.56 12.47 12.20
C PHE A 87 10.94 13.82 12.60
N ASP A 88 9.80 14.14 12.00
CA ASP A 88 9.05 15.37 12.31
C ASP A 88 7.91 15.05 13.29
N PRO A 89 8.03 15.41 14.57
CA PRO A 89 7.00 15.13 15.57
C PRO A 89 5.69 15.87 15.32
N GLY A 90 5.68 16.93 14.50
CA GLY A 90 4.49 17.69 14.13
C GLY A 90 3.70 17.09 12.96
N GLU A 91 4.22 16.06 12.26
CA GLU A 91 3.53 15.46 11.12
C GLU A 91 2.17 14.88 11.51
N ALA A 92 2.08 14.18 12.63
CA ALA A 92 0.85 13.56 13.11
C ALA A 92 -0.30 14.56 13.31
N GLU A 93 -0.02 15.71 13.92
CA GLU A 93 -1.01 16.77 14.14
C GLU A 93 -1.46 17.41 12.83
N ARG A 94 -0.52 17.66 11.91
CA ARG A 94 -0.86 18.22 10.60
C ARG A 94 -1.70 17.27 9.76
N VAL A 95 -1.43 15.95 9.82
CA VAL A 95 -2.28 14.94 9.18
C VAL A 95 -3.68 14.97 9.80
N ALA A 96 -3.79 15.03 11.12
CA ALA A 96 -5.08 15.10 11.81
C ALA A 96 -5.88 16.36 11.45
N GLU A 97 -5.22 17.52 11.31
CA GLU A 97 -5.82 18.76 10.82
C GLU A 97 -6.31 18.63 9.37
N ALA A 98 -5.50 18.03 8.51
CA ALA A 98 -5.88 17.81 7.11
C ALA A 98 -7.10 16.88 6.99
N VAL A 99 -7.11 15.78 7.75
CA VAL A 99 -8.24 14.83 7.81
C VAL A 99 -9.53 15.54 8.24
N GLN A 100 -9.47 16.40 9.26
CA GLN A 100 -10.60 17.18 9.74
C GLN A 100 -11.03 18.22 8.69
N SER A 101 -10.10 18.97 8.12
CA SER A 101 -10.38 20.03 7.14
C SER A 101 -11.00 19.50 5.84
N LEU A 102 -10.66 18.27 5.47
CA LEU A 102 -11.21 17.58 4.29
C LEU A 102 -12.50 16.80 4.59
N ASP A 103 -12.98 16.84 5.81
CA ASP A 103 -14.18 16.10 6.29
C ASP A 103 -14.15 14.62 5.89
N LEU A 104 -12.96 13.97 6.06
CA LEU A 104 -12.80 12.57 5.69
C LEU A 104 -13.51 11.66 6.69
N ARG A 105 -14.23 10.69 6.19
CA ARG A 105 -14.87 9.63 7.00
C ARG A 105 -14.05 8.35 7.04
N TYR A 106 -13.18 8.20 6.08
CA TYR A 106 -12.25 7.08 5.96
C TYR A 106 -10.88 7.58 5.52
N VAL A 107 -9.84 7.20 6.22
CA VAL A 107 -8.47 7.57 5.87
C VAL A 107 -7.58 6.34 5.81
N VAL A 108 -6.71 6.29 4.83
CA VAL A 108 -5.64 5.30 4.77
C VAL A 108 -4.33 5.97 5.15
N LEU A 109 -3.66 5.42 6.14
CA LEU A 109 -2.32 5.82 6.53
C LEU A 109 -1.32 4.82 5.96
N THR A 110 -0.37 5.29 5.18
CA THR A 110 0.79 4.50 4.76
C THR A 110 2.06 5.22 5.14
N ALA A 111 3.20 4.55 5.13
CA ALA A 111 4.48 5.15 5.46
C ALA A 111 5.57 4.71 4.48
N VAL A 112 6.57 5.56 4.30
CA VAL A 112 7.87 5.11 3.80
C VAL A 112 8.48 4.13 4.80
N ALA A 113 9.34 3.21 4.34
CA ALA A 113 10.14 2.43 5.28
C ALA A 113 11.15 3.37 5.97
N ARG A 114 11.22 3.28 7.28
CA ARG A 114 12.11 4.05 8.16
C ARG A 114 12.92 3.08 9.02
N ASP A 115 13.72 2.24 8.34
CA ASP A 115 14.60 1.26 8.99
C ASP A 115 15.68 1.93 9.86
N ASP A 116 15.86 3.24 9.72
CA ASP A 116 16.70 4.12 10.52
C ASP A 116 16.13 4.47 11.91
N LEU A 117 14.81 4.38 12.10
CA LEU A 117 14.17 4.62 13.39
C LEU A 117 14.23 3.38 14.28
N ALA A 118 14.32 3.58 15.59
CA ALA A 118 14.43 2.49 16.57
C ALA A 118 13.24 1.50 16.52
N ASP A 119 12.05 1.99 16.20
CA ASP A 119 10.83 1.22 16.07
C ASP A 119 10.42 0.95 14.59
N HIS A 120 11.34 1.26 13.66
CA HIS A 120 11.15 1.12 12.21
C HIS A 120 9.85 1.77 11.68
N GLY A 121 9.46 2.89 12.29
CA GLY A 121 8.33 3.71 11.88
C GLY A 121 6.98 3.28 12.47
N ALA A 122 6.91 2.41 13.46
CA ALA A 122 5.65 2.06 14.11
C ALA A 122 5.00 3.29 14.80
N VAL A 123 5.81 4.18 15.38
CA VAL A 123 5.34 5.44 15.99
C VAL A 123 4.63 6.37 15.00
N LEU A 124 4.99 6.33 13.73
CA LEU A 124 4.34 7.12 12.69
C LEU A 124 2.84 6.80 12.62
N PHE A 125 2.49 5.53 12.69
CA PHE A 125 1.11 5.06 12.68
C PHE A 125 0.41 5.33 14.00
N THR A 126 0.99 4.93 15.12
CA THR A 126 0.35 5.05 16.44
C THR A 126 0.12 6.51 16.82
N GLY A 127 1.11 7.38 16.61
CA GLY A 127 1.00 8.81 16.88
C GLY A 127 -0.04 9.50 15.98
N THR A 128 -0.03 9.19 14.69
CA THR A 128 -0.98 9.79 13.74
C THR A 128 -2.42 9.32 14.01
N MET A 129 -2.62 8.04 14.31
CA MET A 129 -3.95 7.51 14.68
C MET A 129 -4.48 8.17 15.94
N ALA A 130 -3.62 8.36 16.96
CA ALA A 130 -4.00 9.05 18.19
C ALA A 130 -4.39 10.52 17.93
N ALA A 131 -3.58 11.25 17.17
CA ALA A 131 -3.87 12.65 16.80
C ALA A 131 -5.18 12.79 16.01
N ILE A 132 -5.44 11.91 15.04
CA ILE A 132 -6.67 11.90 14.26
C ILE A 132 -7.89 11.65 15.17
N ARG A 133 -7.82 10.63 16.04
CA ARG A 133 -8.94 10.27 16.93
C ARG A 133 -9.22 11.32 18.00
N ALA A 134 -8.20 12.03 18.46
CA ALA A 134 -8.39 13.15 19.38
C ALA A 134 -9.29 14.26 18.77
N ARG A 135 -9.26 14.43 17.45
CA ARG A 135 -10.07 15.42 16.70
C ARG A 135 -11.37 14.82 16.17
N ASN A 136 -11.37 13.57 15.75
CA ASN A 136 -12.52 12.84 15.20
C ASN A 136 -12.51 11.39 15.68
N PRO A 137 -13.17 11.08 16.83
CA PRO A 137 -13.18 9.73 17.40
C PRO A 137 -13.85 8.65 16.53
N LEU A 138 -14.71 9.04 15.59
CA LEU A 138 -15.52 8.11 14.79
C LEU A 138 -14.90 7.80 13.42
N ILE A 139 -13.77 8.39 13.09
CA ILE A 139 -13.16 8.18 11.79
C ILE A 139 -12.63 6.74 11.64
N ALA A 140 -12.89 6.14 10.50
CA ALA A 140 -12.33 4.84 10.15
C ALA A 140 -10.90 5.01 9.62
N ILE A 141 -9.93 4.35 10.26
CA ILE A 141 -8.51 4.43 9.89
C ILE A 141 -8.00 3.06 9.45
N GLU A 142 -7.65 2.91 8.18
CA GLU A 142 -6.91 1.76 7.65
C GLU A 142 -5.41 2.08 7.69
N VAL A 143 -4.57 1.10 8.01
CA VAL A 143 -3.12 1.25 7.95
C VAL A 143 -2.54 0.33 6.87
N LEU A 144 -1.70 0.87 5.97
CA LEU A 144 -0.91 0.13 5.00
C LEU A 144 0.56 0.24 5.39
N THR A 145 1.11 -0.81 5.99
CA THR A 145 2.40 -0.74 6.67
C THR A 145 3.55 -1.35 5.87
N PRO A 146 4.81 -0.88 6.09
CA PRO A 146 5.99 -1.67 5.79
C PRO A 146 6.03 -2.94 6.66
N ASP A 147 7.07 -3.78 6.47
CA ASP A 147 7.17 -5.03 7.25
C ASP A 147 7.77 -4.86 8.65
N PHE A 148 8.17 -3.67 9.07
CA PHE A 148 8.80 -3.35 10.36
C PHE A 148 10.02 -4.22 10.73
N TRP A 149 10.71 -4.79 9.73
CA TRP A 149 11.79 -5.76 9.96
C TRP A 149 13.09 -5.13 10.48
N GLY A 150 13.51 -4.01 9.90
CA GLY A 150 14.65 -3.22 10.37
C GLY A 150 16.02 -3.84 10.12
N GLY A 151 16.17 -4.68 9.12
CA GLY A 151 17.49 -5.19 8.71
C GLY A 151 18.15 -6.18 9.70
N HIS A 152 17.40 -6.78 10.62
CA HIS A 152 17.91 -7.82 11.51
C HIS A 152 18.57 -8.95 10.71
N ARG A 153 19.75 -9.38 11.15
CA ARG A 153 20.49 -10.49 10.53
C ARG A 153 19.96 -11.84 11.00
N GLU A 154 19.57 -11.95 12.27
CA GLU A 154 18.99 -13.16 12.85
C GLU A 154 17.47 -13.15 12.73
N GLU A 155 16.95 -14.22 12.14
CA GLU A 155 15.51 -14.32 11.83
C GLU A 155 14.66 -14.34 13.10
N GLY A 156 15.08 -15.01 14.15
CA GLY A 156 14.36 -15.13 15.41
C GLY A 156 14.20 -13.78 16.13
N GLU A 157 15.27 -13.01 16.27
CA GLU A 157 15.24 -11.66 16.86
C GLU A 157 14.43 -10.71 16.02
N GLY A 158 14.60 -10.76 14.69
CA GLY A 158 13.85 -9.94 13.75
C GLY A 158 12.34 -10.18 13.85
N ARG A 159 11.89 -11.41 13.96
CA ARG A 159 10.48 -11.77 14.12
C ARG A 159 9.91 -11.28 15.45
N ALA A 160 10.63 -11.41 16.55
CA ALA A 160 10.18 -10.93 17.85
C ALA A 160 10.01 -9.40 17.85
N ALA A 161 11.01 -8.68 17.35
CA ALA A 161 10.99 -7.23 17.22
C ALA A 161 9.88 -6.74 16.27
N GLN A 162 9.72 -7.39 15.13
CA GLN A 162 8.63 -7.12 14.17
C GLN A 162 7.25 -7.30 14.83
N ARG A 163 7.06 -8.41 15.56
CA ARG A 163 5.81 -8.72 16.26
C ARG A 163 5.49 -7.67 17.35
N GLN A 164 6.48 -7.19 18.06
CA GLN A 164 6.30 -6.14 19.07
C GLN A 164 5.84 -4.81 18.44
N ARG A 165 6.45 -4.40 17.32
CA ARG A 165 6.10 -3.19 16.59
C ARG A 165 4.69 -3.29 15.98
N LEU A 166 4.38 -4.45 15.40
CA LEU A 166 3.05 -4.77 14.89
C LEU A 166 2.00 -4.68 16.01
N ALA A 167 2.27 -5.26 17.19
CA ALA A 167 1.36 -5.23 18.33
C ALA A 167 1.04 -3.79 18.75
N ALA A 168 2.02 -2.89 18.75
CA ALA A 168 1.80 -1.47 19.05
C ALA A 168 0.85 -0.81 18.05
N VAL A 169 1.01 -1.08 16.76
CA VAL A 169 0.12 -0.54 15.71
C VAL A 169 -1.29 -1.12 15.82
N LEU A 170 -1.43 -2.41 16.08
CA LEU A 170 -2.74 -3.06 16.23
C LEU A 170 -3.46 -2.61 17.52
N ALA A 171 -2.73 -2.33 18.60
CA ALA A 171 -3.29 -1.77 19.84
C ALA A 171 -3.91 -0.38 19.64
N ALA A 172 -3.54 0.34 18.57
CA ALA A 172 -4.22 1.57 18.16
C ALA A 172 -5.52 1.30 17.38
N GLU A 173 -5.97 0.06 17.25
CA GLU A 173 -7.26 -0.37 16.70
C GLU A 173 -7.60 0.19 15.30
N PRO A 174 -6.77 -0.04 14.26
CA PRO A 174 -7.17 0.28 12.90
C PRO A 174 -8.37 -0.58 12.47
N VAL A 175 -9.24 -0.03 11.60
CA VAL A 175 -10.37 -0.79 11.04
C VAL A 175 -9.94 -1.86 10.03
N CYS A 176 -8.69 -1.78 9.55
CA CYS A 176 -8.07 -2.76 8.66
C CYS A 176 -6.55 -2.64 8.74
N PHE A 177 -5.88 -3.79 8.88
CA PHE A 177 -4.43 -3.89 8.77
C PHE A 177 -4.05 -4.38 7.37
N ASN A 178 -3.37 -3.55 6.61
CA ASN A 178 -2.96 -3.83 5.24
C ASN A 178 -1.44 -3.95 5.15
N HIS A 179 -0.97 -5.02 4.52
CA HIS A 179 0.42 -5.21 4.13
C HIS A 179 0.48 -5.95 2.80
N ASN A 180 0.95 -5.28 1.76
CA ASN A 180 0.95 -5.85 0.41
C ASN A 180 2.07 -6.88 0.21
N LEU A 181 1.78 -7.96 -0.50
CA LEU A 181 2.79 -8.83 -1.10
C LEU A 181 3.49 -8.17 -2.29
N GLU A 182 2.78 -7.29 -2.99
CA GLU A 182 3.16 -6.55 -4.19
C GLU A 182 3.33 -7.42 -5.43
N THR A 183 3.97 -8.59 -5.32
CA THR A 183 4.21 -9.52 -6.44
C THR A 183 4.31 -10.95 -5.93
N VAL A 184 4.43 -11.91 -6.86
CA VAL A 184 4.59 -13.34 -6.58
C VAL A 184 5.98 -13.68 -6.03
N GLU A 185 6.12 -14.84 -5.38
CA GLU A 185 7.36 -15.23 -4.67
C GLU A 185 8.61 -15.13 -5.54
N ARG A 186 8.56 -15.68 -6.76
CA ARG A 186 9.71 -15.69 -7.70
C ARG A 186 10.24 -14.30 -8.01
N LEU A 187 9.38 -13.30 -8.04
CA LEU A 187 9.74 -11.93 -8.42
C LEU A 187 10.13 -11.03 -7.24
N GLN A 188 9.96 -11.48 -6.00
CA GLN A 188 10.18 -10.64 -4.81
C GLN A 188 11.57 -9.99 -4.77
N GLY A 189 12.62 -10.76 -5.02
CA GLY A 189 14.01 -10.28 -4.95
C GLY A 189 14.34 -9.17 -5.94
N GLU A 190 13.72 -9.19 -7.12
CA GLU A 190 13.90 -8.19 -8.17
C GLU A 190 13.00 -6.97 -7.94
N VAL A 191 11.74 -7.20 -7.58
CA VAL A 191 10.68 -6.18 -7.52
C VAL A 191 10.69 -5.45 -6.18
N ARG A 192 10.85 -6.17 -5.06
CA ARG A 192 10.66 -5.65 -3.71
C ARG A 192 11.92 -5.80 -2.86
N ARG A 193 12.95 -5.07 -3.21
CA ARG A 193 14.26 -5.13 -2.54
C ARG A 193 14.15 -4.74 -1.07
N GLY A 194 14.77 -5.55 -0.19
CA GLY A 194 14.75 -5.34 1.27
C GLY A 194 13.56 -5.97 2.00
N ALA A 195 12.60 -6.56 1.27
CA ALA A 195 11.52 -7.34 1.83
C ALA A 195 11.57 -8.78 1.29
N THR A 196 10.92 -9.73 1.97
CA THR A 196 10.78 -11.11 1.49
C THR A 196 9.32 -11.56 1.52
N TYR A 197 8.99 -12.49 0.64
CA TYR A 197 7.65 -13.07 0.52
C TYR A 197 7.21 -13.72 1.83
N ALA A 198 8.03 -14.60 2.37
CA ALA A 198 7.76 -15.31 3.62
C ALA A 198 7.59 -14.37 4.83
N ARG A 199 8.38 -13.27 4.88
CA ARG A 199 8.27 -12.26 5.93
C ARG A 199 6.95 -11.50 5.88
N SER A 200 6.46 -11.19 4.68
CA SER A 200 5.18 -10.53 4.48
C SER A 200 4.01 -11.42 4.89
N LEU A 201 4.03 -12.71 4.54
CA LEU A 201 3.05 -13.68 5.00
C LEU A 201 3.07 -13.85 6.52
N ALA A 202 4.28 -13.97 7.12
CA ALA A 202 4.43 -14.08 8.56
C ALA A 202 3.90 -12.85 9.32
N LEU A 203 4.06 -11.64 8.75
CA LEU A 203 3.50 -10.41 9.33
C LEU A 203 1.96 -10.43 9.32
N LEU A 204 1.35 -10.85 8.22
CA LEU A 204 -0.10 -10.98 8.12
C LEU A 204 -0.65 -12.04 9.07
N ALA A 205 0.02 -13.21 9.18
CA ALA A 205 -0.31 -14.25 10.14
C ALA A 205 -0.25 -13.71 11.59
N ALA A 206 0.84 -13.02 11.94
CA ALA A 206 1.01 -12.42 13.25
C ALA A 206 -0.08 -11.37 13.55
N ALA A 207 -0.52 -10.60 12.56
CA ALA A 207 -1.61 -9.64 12.74
C ALA A 207 -2.94 -10.35 13.08
N ARG A 208 -3.23 -11.46 12.42
CA ARG A 208 -4.42 -12.28 12.71
C ARG A 208 -4.39 -12.91 14.09
N GLU A 209 -3.21 -13.37 14.54
CA GLU A 209 -3.04 -13.91 15.88
C GLU A 209 -3.18 -12.85 16.98
N LEU A 210 -2.57 -11.66 16.79
CA LEU A 210 -2.54 -10.60 17.79
C LEU A 210 -3.88 -9.85 17.91
N ALA A 211 -4.60 -9.69 16.80
CA ALA A 211 -5.85 -8.93 16.75
C ALA A 211 -6.85 -9.61 15.80
N PRO A 212 -7.49 -10.72 16.21
CA PRO A 212 -8.41 -11.48 15.35
C PRO A 212 -9.64 -10.70 14.87
N SER A 213 -10.02 -9.64 15.58
CA SER A 213 -11.14 -8.74 15.21
C SER A 213 -10.79 -7.77 14.09
N ILE A 214 -9.50 -7.49 13.87
CA ILE A 214 -9.06 -6.56 12.83
C ILE A 214 -8.84 -7.33 11.53
N PRO A 215 -9.61 -7.05 10.45
CA PRO A 215 -9.41 -7.70 9.18
C PRO A 215 -8.04 -7.36 8.59
N THR A 216 -7.38 -8.38 8.02
CA THR A 216 -6.14 -8.20 7.28
C THR A 216 -6.40 -8.05 5.79
N LYS A 217 -5.57 -7.28 5.13
CA LYS A 217 -5.64 -6.99 3.70
C LYS A 217 -4.26 -7.12 3.06
N SER A 218 -4.24 -7.56 1.81
CA SER A 218 -3.04 -7.55 0.98
C SER A 218 -3.35 -7.19 -0.46
N GLY A 219 -2.32 -6.91 -1.24
CA GLY A 219 -2.47 -6.57 -2.65
C GLY A 219 -1.30 -7.06 -3.47
N LEU A 220 -1.58 -7.32 -4.76
CA LEU A 220 -0.58 -7.60 -5.79
C LEU A 220 -0.76 -6.65 -6.97
N MET A 221 0.37 -6.26 -7.53
CA MET A 221 0.45 -5.58 -8.83
C MET A 221 0.78 -6.61 -9.89
N LEU A 222 -0.03 -6.66 -10.95
CA LEU A 222 0.15 -7.59 -12.07
C LEU A 222 0.78 -6.88 -13.28
N GLY A 223 1.54 -7.63 -14.07
CA GLY A 223 2.26 -7.12 -15.24
C GLY A 223 3.75 -6.95 -15.02
N LEU A 224 4.30 -7.58 -13.98
CA LEU A 224 5.73 -7.60 -13.65
C LEU A 224 6.44 -8.84 -14.20
N GLY A 225 5.69 -9.77 -14.84
CA GLY A 225 6.20 -11.00 -15.45
C GLY A 225 5.80 -12.29 -14.74
N GLU A 226 4.84 -12.20 -13.84
CA GLU A 226 4.17 -13.34 -13.22
C GLU A 226 3.28 -14.08 -14.21
N SER A 227 3.08 -15.38 -13.98
CA SER A 227 2.04 -16.18 -14.63
C SER A 227 0.73 -16.16 -13.83
N GLU A 228 -0.37 -16.60 -14.44
CA GLU A 228 -1.66 -16.71 -13.75
C GLU A 228 -1.59 -17.74 -12.62
N GLU A 229 -0.91 -18.86 -12.85
CA GLU A 229 -0.71 -19.92 -11.85
C GLU A 229 0.07 -19.40 -10.64
N GLU A 230 1.09 -18.57 -10.85
CA GLU A 230 1.85 -17.94 -9.76
C GLU A 230 0.99 -16.95 -8.98
N VAL A 231 0.11 -16.19 -9.64
CA VAL A 231 -0.86 -15.33 -8.96
C VAL A 231 -1.79 -16.15 -8.11
N VAL A 232 -2.37 -17.22 -8.65
CA VAL A 232 -3.29 -18.10 -7.91
C VAL A 232 -2.58 -18.78 -6.73
N ALA A 233 -1.31 -19.16 -6.87
CA ALA A 233 -0.50 -19.68 -5.76
C ALA A 233 -0.35 -18.61 -4.65
N ALA A 234 -0.02 -17.39 -4.99
CA ALA A 234 0.08 -16.28 -4.03
C ALA A 234 -1.26 -15.99 -3.32
N LEU A 235 -2.40 -16.13 -4.02
CA LEU A 235 -3.73 -16.01 -3.40
C LEU A 235 -3.99 -17.13 -2.36
N LYS A 236 -3.58 -18.36 -2.67
CA LYS A 236 -3.67 -19.48 -1.73
C LYS A 236 -2.79 -19.27 -0.50
N ASP A 237 -1.57 -18.78 -0.69
CA ASP A 237 -0.64 -18.45 0.39
C ASP A 237 -1.19 -17.35 1.29
N LEU A 238 -1.80 -16.31 0.73
CA LEU A 238 -2.50 -15.29 1.51
C LEU A 238 -3.69 -15.87 2.30
N ARG A 239 -4.45 -16.80 1.72
CA ARG A 239 -5.52 -17.47 2.44
C ARG A 239 -5.01 -18.41 3.53
N SER A 240 -3.86 -19.05 3.36
CA SER A 240 -3.25 -19.91 4.39
C SER A 240 -2.91 -19.16 5.68
N VAL A 241 -2.68 -17.83 5.59
CA VAL A 241 -2.47 -16.94 6.74
C VAL A 241 -3.74 -16.13 7.11
N ASP A 242 -4.90 -16.58 6.66
CA ASP A 242 -6.22 -15.96 6.90
C ASP A 242 -6.30 -14.47 6.51
N CYS A 243 -5.64 -14.07 5.42
CA CYS A 243 -5.83 -12.76 4.83
C CYS A 243 -7.25 -12.65 4.25
N GLN A 244 -8.02 -11.65 4.68
CA GLN A 244 -9.47 -11.57 4.42
C GLN A 244 -9.81 -10.66 3.24
N ARG A 245 -8.99 -9.63 2.97
CA ARG A 245 -9.24 -8.64 1.92
C ARG A 245 -8.11 -8.65 0.89
N LEU A 246 -8.48 -8.52 -0.37
CA LEU A 246 -7.54 -8.58 -1.49
C LEU A 246 -7.75 -7.44 -2.48
N THR A 247 -6.64 -6.88 -2.96
CA THR A 247 -6.62 -5.98 -4.13
C THR A 247 -5.70 -6.51 -5.21
N LEU A 248 -6.18 -6.56 -6.46
CA LEU A 248 -5.38 -6.88 -7.65
C LEU A 248 -5.46 -5.71 -8.61
N GLY A 249 -4.32 -5.16 -9.03
CA GLY A 249 -4.24 -4.03 -9.93
C GLY A 249 -3.09 -4.14 -10.93
N GLN A 250 -3.19 -3.45 -12.07
CA GLN A 250 -2.11 -3.43 -13.06
C GLN A 250 -0.94 -2.57 -12.57
N TYR A 251 0.27 -3.07 -12.66
CA TYR A 251 1.47 -2.27 -12.53
C TYR A 251 1.55 -1.25 -13.68
N LEU A 252 1.71 0.00 -13.34
CA LEU A 252 1.96 1.08 -14.29
C LEU A 252 3.35 1.66 -13.98
N ARG A 253 4.23 1.60 -14.97
CA ARG A 253 5.61 2.06 -14.83
C ARG A 253 5.68 3.57 -14.62
N PRO A 254 6.19 4.05 -13.45
CA PRO A 254 6.22 5.49 -13.17
C PRO A 254 7.18 6.29 -14.06
N SER A 255 8.34 5.71 -14.39
CA SER A 255 9.35 6.30 -15.29
C SER A 255 10.25 5.23 -15.88
N LEU A 256 11.10 5.59 -16.85
CA LEU A 256 12.06 4.68 -17.47
C LEU A 256 13.11 4.11 -16.50
N ALA A 257 13.30 4.74 -15.34
CA ALA A 257 14.20 4.25 -14.29
C ALA A 257 13.63 3.05 -13.49
N HIS A 258 12.32 2.78 -13.62
CA HIS A 258 11.65 1.69 -12.91
C HIS A 258 11.60 0.43 -13.76
N ILE A 259 11.29 -0.71 -13.10
CA ILE A 259 11.12 -1.99 -13.78
C ILE A 259 10.11 -1.88 -14.93
N PRO A 260 10.39 -2.42 -16.13
CA PRO A 260 9.47 -2.34 -17.25
C PRO A 260 8.19 -3.15 -16.98
N VAL A 261 7.08 -2.73 -17.61
CA VAL A 261 5.87 -3.55 -17.68
C VAL A 261 6.15 -4.74 -18.58
N ALA A 262 5.94 -5.96 -18.10
CA ALA A 262 6.11 -7.19 -18.89
C ALA A 262 4.88 -7.45 -19.78
N ARG A 263 3.68 -7.20 -19.27
CA ARG A 263 2.42 -7.21 -20.05
C ARG A 263 1.33 -6.39 -19.39
N TYR A 264 0.32 -6.05 -20.15
CA TYR A 264 -0.93 -5.50 -19.64
C TYR A 264 -1.99 -6.61 -19.57
N TRP A 265 -2.46 -6.89 -18.34
CA TRP A 265 -3.56 -7.81 -18.11
C TRP A 265 -4.88 -7.16 -18.54
N THR A 266 -5.78 -7.96 -19.15
CA THR A 266 -7.06 -7.45 -19.62
C THR A 266 -8.08 -7.33 -18.48
N PRO A 267 -9.15 -6.51 -18.63
CA PRO A 267 -10.24 -6.45 -17.66
C PRO A 267 -10.88 -7.82 -17.37
N GLU A 268 -10.99 -8.68 -18.39
CA GLU A 268 -11.55 -10.04 -18.29
C GLU A 268 -10.66 -10.94 -17.43
N GLU A 269 -9.34 -10.85 -17.59
CA GLU A 269 -8.38 -11.58 -16.75
C GLU A 269 -8.47 -11.14 -15.29
N PHE A 270 -8.56 -9.82 -15.02
CA PHE A 270 -8.81 -9.31 -13.67
C PHE A 270 -10.13 -9.80 -13.10
N THR A 271 -11.19 -9.87 -13.90
CA THR A 271 -12.50 -10.37 -13.49
C THR A 271 -12.41 -11.84 -13.11
N ARG A 272 -11.72 -12.67 -13.91
CA ARG A 272 -11.49 -14.09 -13.64
C ARG A 272 -10.68 -14.30 -12.36
N LEU A 273 -9.57 -13.59 -12.18
CA LEU A 273 -8.77 -13.67 -10.95
C LEU A 273 -9.56 -13.22 -9.71
N GLY A 274 -10.41 -12.20 -9.87
CA GLY A 274 -11.32 -11.76 -8.81
C GLY A 274 -12.34 -12.84 -8.42
N ALA A 275 -12.85 -13.61 -9.39
CA ALA A 275 -13.75 -14.73 -9.12
C ALA A 275 -13.01 -15.86 -8.37
N ILE A 276 -11.83 -16.26 -8.85
CA ILE A 276 -10.98 -17.26 -8.17
C ILE A 276 -10.68 -16.84 -6.72
N ALA A 277 -10.36 -15.57 -6.49
CA ALA A 277 -10.11 -15.07 -5.15
C ALA A 277 -11.34 -15.22 -4.22
N ARG A 278 -12.55 -14.93 -4.73
CA ARG A 278 -13.79 -15.12 -3.95
C ARG A 278 -14.04 -16.60 -3.65
N GLU A 279 -13.82 -17.48 -4.61
CA GLU A 279 -13.92 -18.94 -4.43
C GLU A 279 -12.91 -19.46 -3.40
N LEU A 280 -11.71 -18.87 -3.32
CA LEU A 280 -10.73 -19.17 -2.28
C LEU A 280 -11.14 -18.65 -0.89
N GLY A 281 -12.20 -17.88 -0.77
CA GLY A 281 -12.76 -17.43 0.51
C GLY A 281 -12.24 -16.07 1.00
N PHE A 282 -11.75 -15.19 0.13
CA PHE A 282 -11.53 -13.79 0.52
C PHE A 282 -12.87 -13.10 0.76
N ALA A 283 -13.03 -12.48 1.91
CA ALA A 283 -14.27 -11.78 2.29
C ALA A 283 -14.53 -10.53 1.44
N GLN A 284 -13.46 -9.85 1.01
CA GLN A 284 -13.55 -8.69 0.13
C GLN A 284 -12.47 -8.75 -0.95
N VAL A 285 -12.89 -8.62 -2.22
CA VAL A 285 -12.00 -8.67 -3.38
C VAL A 285 -12.26 -7.48 -4.29
N ARG A 286 -11.22 -6.70 -4.53
CA ARG A 286 -11.19 -5.68 -5.57
C ARG A 286 -10.15 -6.08 -6.61
N SER A 287 -10.60 -6.33 -7.83
CA SER A 287 -9.73 -6.76 -8.93
C SER A 287 -10.09 -5.96 -10.19
N GLY A 288 -9.08 -5.31 -10.76
CA GLY A 288 -9.27 -4.53 -11.98
C GLY A 288 -8.02 -3.73 -12.35
N PRO A 289 -7.90 -3.33 -13.63
CA PRO A 289 -6.68 -2.70 -14.16
C PRO A 289 -6.23 -1.45 -13.39
N LEU A 290 -7.16 -0.65 -12.89
CA LEU A 290 -6.88 0.60 -12.18
C LEU A 290 -7.01 0.49 -10.66
N VAL A 291 -7.27 -0.71 -10.12
CA VAL A 291 -7.33 -0.94 -8.68
C VAL A 291 -5.97 -0.66 -8.03
N ARG A 292 -5.99 -0.08 -6.83
CA ARG A 292 -4.86 0.17 -5.94
C ARG A 292 -5.24 -0.27 -4.53
N SER A 293 -4.26 -0.46 -3.66
CA SER A 293 -4.51 -0.95 -2.28
C SER A 293 -5.51 -0.09 -1.51
N SER A 294 -5.52 1.22 -1.73
CA SER A 294 -6.44 2.16 -1.08
C SER A 294 -7.59 2.63 -1.99
N TYR A 295 -7.75 2.03 -3.19
CA TYR A 295 -8.81 2.43 -4.11
C TYR A 295 -10.19 2.07 -3.56
N HIS A 296 -11.05 3.08 -3.41
CA HIS A 296 -12.36 2.96 -2.76
C HIS A 296 -12.30 2.29 -1.38
N ALA A 297 -11.20 2.47 -0.63
CA ALA A 297 -11.14 2.08 0.76
C ALA A 297 -12.29 2.77 1.52
N GLY A 298 -12.98 2.03 2.37
CA GLY A 298 -14.16 2.54 3.10
C GLY A 298 -15.49 2.46 2.36
N SER A 299 -15.54 2.15 1.08
CA SER A 299 -16.80 1.76 0.43
C SER A 299 -17.03 0.25 0.63
N GLU A 300 -18.12 -0.11 1.25
CA GLU A 300 -18.59 -1.49 1.26
C GLU A 300 -18.87 -1.89 -0.19
N GLY A 301 -18.18 -2.92 -0.69
CA GLY A 301 -18.33 -3.45 -2.03
C GLY A 301 -19.33 -4.57 -2.07
#